data_57e42e2ace023348bcd7abfe8d6a0992
#
_entry.id   57e42e2ace023348bcd7abfe8d6a0992
#
_cell.length_a   1.000
_cell.length_b   1.000
_cell.length_c   1.000
_cell.angle_alpha   90.00
_cell.angle_beta   90.00
_cell.angle_gamma   90.00
#
_symmetry.space_group_name_H-M   'P 1'
#
loop_
_entity.id
_entity.type
_entity.pdbx_description
1 polymer ?
#
loop_
_entity_poly.entity_id
_entity_poly.type
_entity_poly.pdbx_seq_one_letter_code
_entity_poly.pdbx_strand_id
1 'polypeptide(L)'
;LTLSRLDENCYNTVSIMGERFRFANGRENFMEQMATRFPSQRRNLERYLDIVESIAEASSLHSLKDKTGNAINTEYQLRSINDVIECTVSDPLLQKVLVGDLPLYAAERDKTPFSVHAFVMDFYNRSSFRIAGGSDIVATSLAGVLEACGGKIICGKKAARICCSQGLATGVECSDGDFFPAGQIISAIHPMRTMELLEECSQIRPIFRKRINSMPQTIGAFSLYLQFREGSVPYMNHNFFSYHTESPWGCEEYTENQWPKGYLYMHGCQTPGQR
;
A
#
# COMPACT_ATOMS: atom_id res chain seq x y z
N LEU A 1 4.65 -17.71 -10.59
CA LEU A 1 3.53 -17.23 -9.77
C LEU A 1 2.24 -17.40 -10.54
N THR A 2 1.20 -17.97 -9.89
CA THR A 2 -0.16 -18.05 -10.44
C THR A 2 -1.00 -16.94 -9.83
N LEU A 3 -1.67 -16.17 -10.69
CA LEU A 3 -2.54 -15.07 -10.25
C LEU A 3 -4.00 -15.46 -10.42
N SER A 4 -4.82 -15.15 -9.43
CA SER A 4 -6.27 -15.29 -9.47
C SER A 4 -6.90 -13.90 -9.54
N ARG A 5 -7.71 -13.65 -10.57
CA ARG A 5 -8.36 -12.36 -10.77
C ARG A 5 -9.49 -12.19 -9.76
N LEU A 6 -9.60 -11.00 -9.19
CA LEU A 6 -10.76 -10.61 -8.39
C LEU A 6 -12.00 -10.44 -9.29
N ASP A 7 -13.16 -10.34 -8.66
CA ASP A 7 -14.42 -10.10 -9.37
C ASP A 7 -14.34 -8.77 -10.14
N GLU A 8 -14.50 -8.86 -11.46
CA GLU A 8 -14.42 -7.69 -12.35
C GLU A 8 -15.51 -6.65 -12.05
N ASN A 9 -16.67 -7.11 -11.60
CA ASN A 9 -17.80 -6.26 -11.25
C ASN A 9 -17.73 -5.73 -9.81
N CYS A 10 -16.80 -6.24 -9.00
CA CYS A 10 -16.63 -5.83 -7.62
C CYS A 10 -15.29 -6.30 -7.06
N TYR A 11 -14.18 -5.64 -7.36
CA TYR A 11 -12.91 -6.01 -6.76
C TYR A 11 -12.75 -5.50 -5.31
N ASN A 12 -13.41 -4.39 -4.98
CA ASN A 12 -13.52 -3.85 -3.63
C ASN A 12 -14.98 -3.51 -3.31
N THR A 13 -15.38 -3.74 -2.06
CA THR A 13 -16.57 -3.14 -1.46
C THR A 13 -16.13 -2.18 -0.37
N VAL A 14 -16.59 -0.94 -0.45
CA VAL A 14 -16.44 0.06 0.61
C VAL A 14 -17.77 0.17 1.35
N SER A 15 -17.73 0.02 2.68
CA SER A 15 -18.91 0.17 3.54
C SER A 15 -18.70 1.34 4.51
N ILE A 16 -19.59 2.32 4.47
CA ILE A 16 -19.58 3.49 5.37
C ILE A 16 -20.88 3.46 6.15
N MET A 17 -20.80 3.34 7.47
CA MET A 17 -21.98 3.23 8.35
C MET A 17 -22.98 2.15 7.89
N GLY A 18 -22.48 1.05 7.30
CA GLY A 18 -23.29 -0.06 6.78
C GLY A 18 -23.80 0.10 5.35
N GLU A 19 -23.77 1.28 4.76
CA GLU A 19 -24.05 1.50 3.35
C GLU A 19 -22.88 1.03 2.48
N ARG A 20 -23.17 0.22 1.43
CA ARG A 20 -22.15 -0.47 0.64
C ARG A 20 -22.03 0.11 -0.77
N PHE A 21 -20.78 0.33 -1.20
CA PHE A 21 -20.41 0.82 -2.52
C PHE A 21 -19.45 -0.18 -3.16
N ARG A 22 -19.73 -0.58 -4.39
CA ARG A 22 -18.93 -1.58 -5.12
C ARG A 22 -18.00 -0.87 -6.09
N PHE A 23 -16.76 -1.31 -6.16
CA PHE A 23 -15.75 -0.82 -7.09
C PHE A 23 -15.50 -1.90 -8.15
N ALA A 24 -15.84 -1.60 -9.40
CA ALA A 24 -15.62 -2.50 -10.53
C ALA A 24 -14.29 -2.20 -11.25
N ASN A 25 -13.71 -3.22 -11.87
CA ASN A 25 -12.59 -3.03 -12.77
C ASN A 25 -13.04 -2.39 -14.10
N GLY A 26 -12.17 -1.56 -14.66
CA GLY A 26 -12.43 -0.83 -15.89
C GLY A 26 -13.14 0.51 -15.65
N ARG A 27 -12.64 1.53 -16.36
CA ARG A 27 -13.14 2.90 -16.25
C ARG A 27 -14.66 3.00 -16.42
N GLU A 28 -15.17 2.41 -17.51
CA GLU A 28 -16.61 2.45 -17.82
C GLU A 28 -17.44 1.75 -16.74
N ASN A 29 -17.02 0.57 -16.30
CA ASN A 29 -17.74 -0.19 -15.27
C ASN A 29 -17.75 0.56 -13.93
N PHE A 30 -16.63 1.14 -13.52
CA PHE A 30 -16.55 1.96 -12.32
C PHE A 30 -17.45 3.18 -12.42
N MET A 31 -17.39 3.89 -13.57
CA MET A 31 -18.25 5.04 -13.86
C MET A 31 -19.74 4.70 -13.74
N GLU A 32 -20.20 3.62 -14.39
CA GLU A 32 -21.61 3.23 -14.39
C GLU A 32 -22.08 2.86 -12.98
N GLN A 33 -21.27 2.13 -12.21
CA GLN A 33 -21.63 1.79 -10.84
C GLN A 33 -21.74 3.01 -9.94
N MET A 34 -20.77 3.93 -10.01
CA MET A 34 -20.80 5.16 -9.21
C MET A 34 -21.89 6.11 -9.68
N ALA A 35 -22.09 6.29 -10.99
CA ALA A 35 -23.12 7.17 -11.54
C ALA A 35 -24.55 6.65 -11.26
N THR A 36 -24.75 5.34 -11.12
CA THR A 36 -26.03 4.77 -10.68
C THR A 36 -26.40 5.22 -9.27
N ARG A 37 -25.43 5.34 -8.39
CA ARG A 37 -25.63 5.79 -7.00
C ARG A 37 -25.62 7.32 -6.88
N PHE A 38 -24.82 7.99 -7.71
CA PHE A 38 -24.59 9.44 -7.71
C PHE A 38 -24.84 10.05 -9.09
N PRO A 39 -26.07 10.01 -9.63
CA PRO A 39 -26.34 10.39 -11.02
C PRO A 39 -26.01 11.86 -11.32
N SER A 40 -26.15 12.74 -10.36
CA SER A 40 -25.77 14.17 -10.49
C SER A 40 -24.26 14.40 -10.58
N GLN A 41 -23.44 13.42 -10.21
CA GLN A 41 -21.97 13.52 -10.16
C GLN A 41 -21.27 12.93 -11.39
N ARG A 42 -22.00 12.45 -12.41
CA ARG A 42 -21.42 11.76 -13.57
C ARG A 42 -20.27 12.55 -14.22
N ARG A 43 -20.46 13.84 -14.47
CA ARG A 43 -19.41 14.71 -15.05
C ARG A 43 -18.22 14.91 -14.12
N ASN A 44 -18.48 15.00 -12.84
CA ASN A 44 -17.44 15.13 -11.83
C ASN A 44 -16.61 13.86 -11.71
N LEU A 45 -17.24 12.70 -11.80
CA LEU A 45 -16.58 11.39 -11.85
C LEU A 45 -15.74 11.22 -13.13
N GLU A 46 -16.24 11.64 -14.29
CA GLU A 46 -15.46 11.65 -15.53
C GLU A 46 -14.18 12.47 -15.36
N ARG A 47 -14.32 13.70 -14.86
CA ARG A 47 -13.17 14.57 -14.60
C ARG A 47 -12.20 13.98 -13.58
N TYR A 48 -12.70 13.35 -12.51
CA TYR A 48 -11.87 12.67 -11.52
C TYR A 48 -11.05 11.56 -12.18
N LEU A 49 -11.67 10.70 -12.98
CA LEU A 49 -10.98 9.60 -13.66
C LEU A 49 -9.98 10.11 -14.71
N ASP A 50 -10.29 11.19 -15.44
CA ASP A 50 -9.34 11.83 -16.38
C ASP A 50 -8.07 12.28 -15.66
N ILE A 51 -8.22 12.88 -14.48
CA ILE A 51 -7.08 13.29 -13.64
C ILE A 51 -6.30 12.08 -13.18
N VAL A 52 -6.96 11.05 -12.66
CA VAL A 52 -6.34 9.80 -12.18
C VAL A 52 -5.51 9.15 -13.28
N GLU A 53 -6.09 8.94 -14.46
CA GLU A 53 -5.41 8.32 -15.61
C GLU A 53 -4.23 9.16 -16.11
N SER A 54 -4.41 10.49 -16.25
CA SER A 54 -3.34 11.38 -16.71
C SER A 54 -2.11 11.36 -15.81
N ILE A 55 -2.32 11.28 -14.50
CA ILE A 55 -1.23 11.19 -13.52
C ILE A 55 -0.54 9.82 -13.60
N ALA A 56 -1.32 8.74 -13.67
CA ALA A 56 -0.79 7.40 -13.75
C ALA A 56 0.03 7.18 -15.02
N GLU A 57 -0.47 7.64 -16.18
CA GLU A 57 0.23 7.55 -17.46
C GLU A 57 1.53 8.37 -17.51
N ALA A 58 1.59 9.49 -16.80
CA ALA A 58 2.80 10.29 -16.68
C ALA A 58 3.87 9.65 -15.79
N SER A 59 3.51 8.64 -15.00
CA SER A 59 4.45 7.96 -14.10
C SER A 59 5.32 6.95 -14.85
N SER A 60 6.64 6.99 -14.62
CA SER A 60 7.58 5.97 -15.11
C SER A 60 7.30 4.58 -14.52
N LEU A 61 6.73 4.52 -13.31
CA LEU A 61 6.34 3.26 -12.66
C LEU A 61 5.22 2.54 -13.42
N HIS A 62 4.31 3.29 -14.06
CA HIS A 62 3.22 2.72 -14.83
C HIS A 62 3.72 1.95 -16.07
N SER A 63 4.73 2.48 -16.76
CA SER A 63 5.22 1.90 -18.01
C SER A 63 6.49 1.06 -17.83
N LEU A 64 7.14 1.11 -16.65
CA LEU A 64 8.48 0.57 -16.39
C LEU A 64 9.51 1.02 -17.44
N LYS A 65 9.27 2.16 -18.08
CA LYS A 65 10.15 2.77 -19.08
C LYS A 65 10.64 4.11 -18.56
N ASP A 66 11.91 4.42 -18.79
CA ASP A 66 12.44 5.75 -18.57
C ASP A 66 11.72 6.75 -19.47
N LYS A 67 10.79 7.48 -18.89
CA LYS A 67 10.17 8.64 -19.52
C LYS A 67 10.97 9.87 -19.13
N THR A 68 12.15 10.01 -19.73
CA THR A 68 12.93 11.24 -19.63
C THR A 68 12.15 12.38 -20.28
N GLY A 69 11.73 13.36 -19.50
CA GLY A 69 11.16 14.62 -19.99
C GLY A 69 9.66 14.85 -19.79
N ASN A 70 8.88 13.89 -19.30
CA ASN A 70 7.55 14.19 -18.81
C ASN A 70 7.65 14.71 -17.38
N ALA A 71 7.50 16.01 -17.20
CA ALA A 71 7.24 16.57 -15.89
C ALA A 71 6.04 15.80 -15.31
N ILE A 72 6.30 14.96 -14.30
CA ILE A 72 5.25 14.44 -13.44
C ILE A 72 4.45 15.67 -13.06
N ASN A 73 3.16 15.62 -13.19
CA ASN A 73 2.31 16.76 -12.95
C ASN A 73 2.55 17.28 -11.52
N THR A 74 3.49 18.22 -11.40
CA THR A 74 4.01 18.73 -10.13
C THR A 74 2.88 19.29 -9.26
N GLU A 75 1.82 19.77 -9.90
CA GLU A 75 0.62 20.23 -9.21
C GLU A 75 0.05 19.16 -8.28
N TYR A 76 -0.17 17.93 -8.79
CA TYR A 76 -0.78 16.85 -8.03
C TYR A 76 0.16 16.14 -7.05
N GLN A 77 1.46 16.42 -7.13
CA GLN A 77 2.42 16.04 -6.09
C GLN A 77 2.39 16.97 -4.88
N LEU A 78 1.92 18.21 -5.07
CA LEU A 78 1.87 19.22 -4.03
C LEU A 78 0.47 19.39 -3.42
N ARG A 79 -0.57 18.91 -4.09
CA ARG A 79 -1.94 18.95 -3.60
C ARG A 79 -2.28 17.67 -2.85
N SER A 80 -2.98 17.80 -1.73
CA SER A 80 -3.46 16.67 -0.95
C SER A 80 -4.58 15.91 -1.66
N ILE A 81 -4.85 14.68 -1.22
CA ILE A 81 -5.99 13.88 -1.71
C ILE A 81 -7.28 14.65 -1.48
N ASN A 82 -7.46 15.19 -0.28
CA ASN A 82 -8.68 15.91 0.09
C ASN A 82 -8.92 17.12 -0.80
N ASP A 83 -7.89 17.95 -1.02
CA ASP A 83 -8.01 19.15 -1.87
C ASP A 83 -8.49 18.82 -3.28
N VAL A 84 -7.96 17.80 -3.90
CA VAL A 84 -8.31 17.44 -5.28
C VAL A 84 -9.71 16.84 -5.35
N ILE A 85 -10.06 15.97 -4.42
CA ILE A 85 -11.38 15.33 -4.39
C ILE A 85 -12.46 16.37 -4.12
N GLU A 86 -12.30 17.26 -3.14
CA GLU A 86 -13.28 18.32 -2.83
C GLU A 86 -13.46 19.31 -3.99
N CYS A 87 -12.38 19.63 -4.72
CA CYS A 87 -12.47 20.49 -5.91
C CYS A 87 -13.08 19.80 -7.14
N THR A 88 -13.10 18.48 -7.17
CA THR A 88 -13.53 17.70 -8.34
C THR A 88 -14.93 17.14 -8.16
N VAL A 89 -15.27 16.68 -6.97
CA VAL A 89 -16.53 16.03 -6.63
C VAL A 89 -17.26 16.85 -5.59
N SER A 90 -18.53 17.19 -5.84
CA SER A 90 -19.31 18.04 -4.93
C SER A 90 -20.17 17.28 -3.92
N ASP A 91 -20.43 15.99 -4.14
CA ASP A 91 -21.22 15.17 -3.22
C ASP A 91 -20.35 14.67 -2.05
N PRO A 92 -20.68 15.01 -0.78
CA PRO A 92 -19.85 14.67 0.36
C PRO A 92 -19.76 13.15 0.63
N LEU A 93 -20.78 12.38 0.27
CA LEU A 93 -20.75 10.93 0.44
C LEU A 93 -19.84 10.28 -0.61
N LEU A 94 -19.94 10.73 -1.86
CA LEU A 94 -19.06 10.26 -2.93
C LEU A 94 -17.59 10.59 -2.65
N GLN A 95 -17.28 11.78 -2.11
CA GLN A 95 -15.92 12.14 -1.68
C GLN A 95 -15.36 11.09 -0.70
N LYS A 96 -16.16 10.68 0.29
CA LYS A 96 -15.79 9.66 1.28
C LYS A 96 -15.66 8.27 0.65
N VAL A 97 -16.53 7.93 -0.29
CA VAL A 97 -16.47 6.63 -0.99
C VAL A 97 -15.20 6.50 -1.81
N LEU A 98 -14.81 7.54 -2.55
CA LEU A 98 -13.61 7.54 -3.41
C LEU A 98 -12.30 7.33 -2.62
N VAL A 99 -12.28 7.63 -1.33
CA VAL A 99 -11.12 7.39 -0.45
C VAL A 99 -11.30 6.14 0.42
N GLY A 100 -12.27 5.30 0.11
CA GLY A 100 -12.60 4.15 0.95
C GLY A 100 -11.53 3.05 1.00
N ASP A 101 -10.52 3.07 0.16
CA ASP A 101 -9.41 2.13 0.12
C ASP A 101 -8.08 2.71 0.68
N LEU A 102 -8.14 3.88 1.30
CA LEU A 102 -6.99 4.57 1.88
C LEU A 102 -6.08 3.73 2.81
N PRO A 103 -6.56 2.69 3.51
CA PRO A 103 -5.68 1.85 4.33
C PRO A 103 -4.63 1.10 3.52
N LEU A 104 -4.83 0.87 2.22
CA LEU A 104 -3.86 0.19 1.34
C LEU A 104 -2.51 0.93 1.25
N TYR A 105 -2.53 2.24 1.42
CA TYR A 105 -1.33 3.09 1.27
C TYR A 105 -1.15 4.08 2.43
N ALA A 106 -1.82 3.83 3.56
CA ALA A 106 -1.72 4.62 4.79
C ALA A 106 -1.92 6.14 4.55
N ALA A 107 -2.96 6.49 3.77
CA ALA A 107 -3.20 7.88 3.37
C ALA A 107 -3.61 8.75 4.55
N GLU A 108 -3.01 9.94 4.61
CA GLU A 108 -3.40 11.03 5.50
C GLU A 108 -4.11 12.12 4.70
N ARG A 109 -5.27 12.59 5.20
CA ARG A 109 -6.21 13.46 4.51
C ARG A 109 -5.56 14.65 3.78
N ASP A 110 -4.81 15.45 4.55
CA ASP A 110 -4.29 16.75 4.11
C ASP A 110 -2.77 16.71 3.82
N LYS A 111 -2.13 15.53 3.89
CA LYS A 111 -0.69 15.36 3.72
C LYS A 111 -0.32 14.48 2.54
N THR A 112 -1.09 13.40 2.30
CA THR A 112 -0.76 12.48 1.22
C THR A 112 -1.05 13.14 -0.12
N PRO A 113 -0.05 13.21 -1.03
CA PRO A 113 -0.24 13.77 -2.36
C PRO A 113 -1.30 13.01 -3.16
N PHE A 114 -2.12 13.73 -3.92
CA PHE A 114 -3.12 13.12 -4.78
C PHE A 114 -2.52 12.18 -5.82
N SER A 115 -1.29 12.44 -6.26
CA SER A 115 -0.58 11.56 -7.20
C SER A 115 -0.42 10.12 -6.68
N VAL A 116 -0.26 9.92 -5.37
CA VAL A 116 -0.21 8.58 -4.75
C VAL A 116 -1.56 7.89 -4.86
N HIS A 117 -2.63 8.59 -4.52
CA HIS A 117 -4.00 8.09 -4.65
C HIS A 117 -4.34 7.72 -6.10
N ALA A 118 -4.07 8.63 -7.03
CA ALA A 118 -4.32 8.41 -8.45
C ALA A 118 -3.61 7.16 -8.99
N PHE A 119 -2.36 6.98 -8.60
CA PHE A 119 -1.57 5.83 -8.98
C PHE A 119 -2.18 4.50 -8.47
N VAL A 120 -2.58 4.44 -7.20
CA VAL A 120 -3.21 3.26 -6.61
C VAL A 120 -4.56 2.97 -7.28
N MET A 121 -5.40 4.00 -7.45
CA MET A 121 -6.72 3.87 -8.08
C MET A 121 -6.64 3.39 -9.52
N ASP A 122 -5.72 3.93 -10.33
CA ASP A 122 -5.54 3.51 -11.73
C ASP A 122 -5.13 2.04 -11.81
N PHE A 123 -4.18 1.58 -10.98
CA PHE A 123 -3.77 0.18 -10.98
C PHE A 123 -4.94 -0.76 -10.68
N TYR A 124 -5.70 -0.49 -9.64
CA TYR A 124 -6.83 -1.31 -9.27
C TYR A 124 -7.97 -1.24 -10.29
N ASN A 125 -8.20 -0.07 -10.90
CA ASN A 125 -9.20 0.07 -11.97
C ASN A 125 -8.85 -0.74 -13.20
N ARG A 126 -7.57 -0.85 -13.57
CA ARG A 126 -7.14 -1.66 -14.73
C ARG A 126 -7.34 -3.13 -14.50
N SER A 127 -6.90 -3.64 -13.35
CA SER A 127 -7.10 -5.05 -12.97
C SER A 127 -6.66 -5.31 -11.53
N SER A 128 -7.33 -6.26 -10.89
CA SER A 128 -7.05 -6.64 -9.51
C SER A 128 -6.88 -8.15 -9.39
N PHE A 129 -5.78 -8.57 -8.75
CA PHE A 129 -5.41 -9.98 -8.63
C PHE A 129 -5.00 -10.32 -7.20
N ARG A 130 -5.11 -11.60 -6.88
CA ARG A 130 -4.49 -12.24 -5.72
C ARG A 130 -3.50 -13.30 -6.18
N ILE A 131 -2.54 -13.60 -5.34
CA ILE A 131 -1.60 -14.69 -5.57
C ILE A 131 -2.29 -15.99 -5.14
N ALA A 132 -2.45 -16.93 -6.06
CA ALA A 132 -3.02 -18.24 -5.75
C ALA A 132 -2.08 -19.01 -4.82
N GLY A 133 -2.63 -19.57 -3.74
CA GLY A 133 -1.87 -20.32 -2.75
C GLY A 133 -1.22 -19.50 -1.63
N GLY A 134 -1.36 -18.14 -1.68
CA GLY A 134 -0.86 -17.26 -0.63
C GLY A 134 0.32 -16.39 -1.06
N SER A 135 0.51 -15.27 -0.36
CA SER A 135 1.56 -14.30 -0.71
C SER A 135 2.98 -14.73 -0.32
N ASP A 136 3.14 -15.72 0.55
CA ASP A 136 4.40 -16.35 0.93
C ASP A 136 5.11 -17.03 -0.25
N ILE A 137 4.36 -17.42 -1.28
CA ILE A 137 4.92 -17.96 -2.54
C ILE A 137 5.87 -16.95 -3.21
N VAL A 138 5.62 -15.65 -3.08
CA VAL A 138 6.54 -14.62 -3.60
C VAL A 138 7.89 -14.71 -2.90
N ALA A 139 7.88 -14.74 -1.57
CA ALA A 139 9.11 -14.85 -0.77
C ALA A 139 9.84 -16.16 -1.07
N THR A 140 9.12 -17.28 -1.12
CA THR A 140 9.69 -18.59 -1.43
C THR A 140 10.30 -18.65 -2.84
N SER A 141 9.61 -18.06 -3.83
CA SER A 141 10.13 -18.00 -5.21
C SER A 141 11.42 -17.18 -5.30
N LEU A 142 11.46 -16.02 -4.63
CA LEU A 142 12.66 -15.17 -4.61
C LEU A 142 13.81 -15.85 -3.84
N ALA A 143 13.48 -16.54 -2.74
CA ALA A 143 14.45 -17.32 -1.96
C ALA A 143 15.11 -18.41 -2.83
N GLY A 144 14.32 -19.17 -3.59
CA GLY A 144 14.83 -20.20 -4.48
C GLY A 144 15.76 -19.64 -5.57
N VAL A 145 15.47 -18.46 -6.12
CA VAL A 145 16.35 -17.79 -7.08
C VAL A 145 17.64 -17.33 -6.42
N LEU A 146 17.56 -16.75 -5.22
CA LEU A 146 18.73 -16.32 -4.47
C LEU A 146 19.67 -17.50 -4.20
N GLU A 147 19.14 -18.62 -3.72
CA GLU A 147 19.91 -19.84 -3.42
C GLU A 147 20.52 -20.45 -4.68
N ALA A 148 19.78 -20.48 -5.80
CA ALA A 148 20.29 -20.94 -7.08
C ALA A 148 21.45 -20.07 -7.61
N CYS A 149 21.50 -18.80 -7.22
CA CYS A 149 22.61 -17.88 -7.52
C CYS A 149 23.77 -17.98 -6.50
N GLY A 150 23.74 -18.95 -5.56
CA GLY A 150 24.76 -19.14 -4.55
C GLY A 150 24.60 -18.26 -3.30
N GLY A 151 23.50 -17.53 -3.20
CA GLY A 151 23.15 -16.75 -2.00
C GLY A 151 22.74 -17.64 -0.84
N LYS A 152 22.71 -17.07 0.36
CA LYS A 152 22.27 -17.76 1.59
C LYS A 152 21.21 -16.95 2.30
N ILE A 153 20.20 -17.62 2.83
CA ILE A 153 19.18 -17.04 3.70
C ILE A 153 19.44 -17.53 5.11
N ILE A 154 19.65 -16.62 6.03
CA ILE A 154 19.94 -16.94 7.44
C ILE A 154 18.81 -16.35 8.28
N CYS A 155 17.99 -17.21 8.85
CA CYS A 155 16.89 -16.84 9.74
C CYS A 155 17.31 -16.91 11.21
N GLY A 156 16.53 -16.27 12.09
CA GLY A 156 16.76 -16.31 13.53
C GLY A 156 17.96 -15.49 14.02
N LYS A 157 18.59 -14.70 13.16
CA LYS A 157 19.69 -13.80 13.50
C LYS A 157 19.20 -12.36 13.62
N LYS A 158 19.36 -11.77 14.79
CA LYS A 158 19.02 -10.37 15.05
C LYS A 158 20.26 -9.50 14.83
N ALA A 159 20.23 -8.66 13.78
CA ALA A 159 21.28 -7.66 13.58
C ALA A 159 21.31 -6.70 14.79
N ALA A 160 22.47 -6.50 15.35
CA ALA A 160 22.72 -5.62 16.49
C ALA A 160 23.52 -4.37 16.08
N ARG A 161 24.41 -4.50 15.09
CA ARG A 161 25.29 -3.41 14.67
C ARG A 161 25.70 -3.54 13.21
N ILE A 162 25.69 -2.44 12.49
CA ILE A 162 26.29 -2.29 11.16
C ILE A 162 27.67 -1.66 11.38
N CYS A 163 28.72 -2.44 11.17
CA CYS A 163 30.09 -2.05 11.43
C CYS A 163 30.69 -1.25 10.28
N CYS A 164 31.44 -0.23 10.61
CA CYS A 164 32.12 0.65 9.66
C CYS A 164 33.59 0.83 10.06
N SER A 165 34.46 0.87 9.06
CA SER A 165 35.87 1.23 9.22
C SER A 165 36.29 2.19 8.11
N GLN A 166 36.96 3.27 8.45
CA GLN A 166 37.40 4.30 7.50
C GLN A 166 36.30 4.83 6.57
N GLY A 167 35.07 4.90 7.07
CA GLY A 167 33.90 5.36 6.29
C GLY A 167 33.26 4.31 5.37
N LEU A 168 33.72 3.07 5.40
CA LEU A 168 33.19 1.97 4.59
C LEU A 168 32.53 0.91 5.49
N ALA A 169 31.46 0.31 5.00
CA ALA A 169 30.84 -0.83 5.67
C ALA A 169 31.79 -2.03 5.67
N THR A 170 31.91 -2.72 6.80
CA THR A 170 32.75 -3.91 6.96
C THR A 170 31.97 -5.17 7.23
N GLY A 171 30.74 -5.05 7.74
CA GLY A 171 29.88 -6.18 8.01
C GLY A 171 28.75 -5.86 8.97
N VAL A 172 28.02 -6.91 9.35
CA VAL A 172 26.91 -6.85 10.32
C VAL A 172 27.23 -7.79 11.48
N GLU A 173 27.17 -7.27 12.69
CA GLU A 173 27.23 -8.04 13.92
C GLU A 173 25.83 -8.35 14.44
N CYS A 174 25.60 -9.57 14.84
CA CYS A 174 24.34 -10.03 15.43
C CYS A 174 24.41 -10.04 16.96
N SER A 175 23.23 -10.06 17.60
CA SER A 175 23.10 -10.02 19.06
C SER A 175 23.68 -11.26 19.78
N ASP A 176 23.88 -12.36 19.05
CA ASP A 176 24.51 -13.59 19.53
C ASP A 176 26.03 -13.64 19.32
N GLY A 177 26.61 -12.55 18.80
CA GLY A 177 28.05 -12.43 18.55
C GLY A 177 28.50 -12.88 17.16
N ASP A 178 27.62 -13.41 16.33
CA ASP A 178 27.97 -13.75 14.95
C ASP A 178 28.26 -12.50 14.13
N PHE A 179 29.30 -12.58 13.30
CA PHE A 179 29.69 -11.49 12.41
C PHE A 179 29.65 -11.94 10.94
N PHE A 180 28.95 -11.16 10.12
CA PHE A 180 28.84 -11.37 8.67
C PHE A 180 29.61 -10.28 7.94
N PRO A 181 30.79 -10.58 7.39
CA PRO A 181 31.60 -9.60 6.65
C PRO A 181 30.91 -9.23 5.33
N ALA A 182 30.82 -7.94 5.03
CA ALA A 182 30.24 -7.43 3.79
C ALA A 182 30.74 -6.02 3.48
N GLY A 183 31.17 -5.81 2.23
CA GLY A 183 31.56 -4.48 1.74
C GLY A 183 30.39 -3.61 1.29
N GLN A 184 29.22 -4.23 1.08
CA GLN A 184 27.98 -3.55 0.75
C GLN A 184 26.82 -4.15 1.56
N ILE A 185 25.97 -3.29 2.12
CA ILE A 185 24.86 -3.69 2.98
C ILE A 185 23.61 -2.99 2.49
N ILE A 186 22.55 -3.76 2.22
CA ILE A 186 21.22 -3.26 1.93
C ILE A 186 20.37 -3.46 3.18
N SER A 187 19.87 -2.38 3.75
CA SER A 187 18.98 -2.44 4.91
C SER A 187 17.53 -2.24 4.46
N ALA A 188 16.70 -3.25 4.66
CA ALA A 188 15.27 -3.23 4.36
C ALA A 188 14.39 -3.04 5.61
N ILE A 189 14.98 -2.66 6.75
CA ILE A 189 14.25 -2.30 7.97
C ILE A 189 13.94 -0.79 7.98
N HIS A 190 13.15 -0.37 8.94
CA HIS A 190 12.80 1.05 9.10
C HIS A 190 14.05 1.95 9.14
N PRO A 191 14.09 3.09 8.40
CA PRO A 191 15.29 3.94 8.29
C PRO A 191 15.84 4.41 9.64
N MET A 192 15.00 4.77 10.61
CA MET A 192 15.46 5.12 11.96
C MET A 192 16.21 3.95 12.62
N ARG A 193 15.66 2.74 12.49
CA ARG A 193 16.31 1.53 13.04
C ARG A 193 17.64 1.24 12.36
N THR A 194 17.74 1.48 11.06
CA THR A 194 19.02 1.40 10.35
C THR A 194 20.02 2.40 10.92
N MET A 195 19.59 3.64 11.19
CA MET A 195 20.48 4.65 11.79
C MET A 195 20.89 4.33 13.23
N GLU A 196 20.03 3.62 13.99
CA GLU A 196 20.37 3.15 15.34
C GLU A 196 21.41 2.02 15.32
N LEU A 197 21.32 1.12 14.33
CA LEU A 197 22.28 0.01 14.19
C LEU A 197 23.61 0.45 13.58
N LEU A 198 23.63 1.56 12.85
CA LEU A 198 24.81 2.03 12.14
C LEU A 198 25.79 2.70 13.11
N GLU A 199 27.00 2.17 13.19
CA GLU A 199 28.13 2.80 13.91
C GLU A 199 28.38 4.22 13.43
N GLU A 200 29.14 4.98 14.21
CA GLU A 200 29.59 6.30 13.77
C GLU A 200 30.45 6.15 12.49
N CYS A 201 29.96 6.75 11.43
CA CYS A 201 30.57 6.71 10.12
C CYS A 201 30.76 8.14 9.62
N SER A 202 31.98 8.52 9.30
CA SER A 202 32.32 9.87 8.84
C SER A 202 31.60 10.29 7.56
N GLN A 203 31.14 9.33 6.76
CA GLN A 203 30.36 9.57 5.54
C GLN A 203 28.91 9.98 5.83
N ILE A 204 28.38 9.64 7.00
CA ILE A 204 27.03 9.99 7.40
C ILE A 204 27.05 11.26 8.28
N ARG A 205 26.69 12.37 7.68
CA ARG A 205 26.64 13.65 8.38
C ARG A 205 25.61 13.62 9.53
N PRO A 206 25.90 14.22 10.69
CA PRO A 206 24.96 14.28 11.82
C PRO A 206 23.59 14.85 11.45
N ILE A 207 23.55 15.84 10.54
CA ILE A 207 22.31 16.45 10.07
C ILE A 207 21.43 15.45 9.31
N PHE A 208 22.02 14.52 8.53
CA PHE A 208 21.29 13.47 7.84
C PHE A 208 20.66 12.50 8.84
N ARG A 209 21.44 12.03 9.82
CA ARG A 209 20.96 11.16 10.91
C ARG A 209 19.82 11.83 11.69
N LYS A 210 19.98 13.12 12.02
CA LYS A 210 18.92 13.90 12.68
C LYS A 210 17.65 13.98 11.83
N ARG A 211 17.81 14.23 10.52
CA ARG A 211 16.65 14.28 9.59
C ARG A 211 15.89 12.96 9.54
N ILE A 212 16.58 11.83 9.41
CA ILE A 212 15.94 10.51 9.40
C ILE A 212 15.20 10.25 10.71
N ASN A 213 15.85 10.55 11.85
CA ASN A 213 15.26 10.32 13.17
C ASN A 213 14.08 11.25 13.50
N SER A 214 13.95 12.38 12.80
CA SER A 214 12.82 13.31 12.95
C SER A 214 11.70 13.11 11.97
N MET A 215 11.78 12.11 11.08
CA MET A 215 10.70 11.82 10.14
C MET A 215 9.46 11.34 10.89
N PRO A 216 8.28 11.91 10.59
CA PRO A 216 7.04 11.44 11.19
C PRO A 216 6.77 10.00 10.78
N GLN A 217 6.19 9.23 11.70
CA GLN A 217 5.77 7.86 11.43
C GLN A 217 4.40 7.86 10.78
N THR A 218 4.16 6.92 9.86
CA THR A 218 2.82 6.66 9.33
C THR A 218 1.99 5.85 10.33
N ILE A 219 0.68 5.74 10.05
CA ILE A 219 -0.21 4.88 10.81
C ILE A 219 0.26 3.42 10.75
N GLY A 220 0.03 2.68 11.83
CA GLY A 220 0.26 1.24 11.89
C GLY A 220 -1.00 0.46 11.54
N ALA A 221 -0.84 -0.83 11.24
CA ALA A 221 -1.94 -1.76 11.03
C ALA A 221 -1.84 -2.93 12.02
N PHE A 222 -2.97 -3.29 12.61
CA PHE A 222 -3.11 -4.54 13.34
C PHE A 222 -3.68 -5.59 12.39
N SER A 223 -2.99 -6.72 12.23
CA SER A 223 -3.41 -7.80 11.34
C SER A 223 -3.86 -9.02 12.15
N LEU A 224 -5.07 -9.49 11.89
CA LEU A 224 -5.61 -10.70 12.46
C LEU A 224 -5.79 -11.76 11.37
N TYR A 225 -5.14 -12.91 11.53
CA TYR A 225 -5.27 -14.04 10.62
C TYR A 225 -6.33 -15.00 11.17
N LEU A 226 -7.37 -15.25 10.37
CA LEU A 226 -8.49 -16.10 10.72
C LEU A 226 -8.51 -17.34 9.84
N GLN A 227 -8.60 -18.51 10.46
CA GLN A 227 -8.87 -19.76 9.77
C GLN A 227 -10.28 -20.23 10.11
N PHE A 228 -11.12 -20.36 9.09
CA PHE A 228 -12.49 -20.85 9.24
C PHE A 228 -12.54 -22.35 8.97
N ARG A 229 -13.57 -22.99 9.56
CA ARG A 229 -13.89 -24.37 9.19
C ARG A 229 -14.33 -24.42 7.73
N GLU A 230 -13.97 -25.47 7.02
CA GLU A 230 -14.35 -25.67 5.64
C GLU A 230 -15.87 -25.55 5.47
N GLY A 231 -16.31 -24.80 4.47
CA GLY A 231 -17.72 -24.57 4.17
C GLY A 231 -18.48 -23.63 5.12
N SER A 232 -17.86 -23.15 6.23
CA SER A 232 -18.55 -22.28 7.19
C SER A 232 -18.67 -20.82 6.75
N VAL A 233 -17.80 -20.35 5.86
CA VAL A 233 -17.83 -19.00 5.29
C VAL A 233 -17.68 -19.09 3.78
N PRO A 234 -18.60 -18.51 3.00
CA PRO A 234 -18.48 -18.51 1.54
C PRO A 234 -17.26 -17.70 1.11
N TYR A 235 -16.57 -18.18 0.08
CA TYR A 235 -15.43 -17.46 -0.49
C TYR A 235 -15.87 -16.12 -1.08
N MET A 236 -15.18 -15.07 -0.72
CA MET A 236 -15.42 -13.72 -1.20
C MET A 236 -14.27 -13.29 -2.13
N ASN A 237 -14.56 -13.18 -3.43
CA ASN A 237 -13.59 -12.84 -4.45
C ASN A 237 -13.38 -11.33 -4.62
N HIS A 238 -13.50 -10.56 -3.53
CA HIS A 238 -13.25 -9.14 -3.46
C HIS A 238 -12.71 -8.75 -2.09
N ASN A 239 -12.16 -7.55 -1.95
CA ASN A 239 -11.78 -6.99 -0.66
C ASN A 239 -12.96 -6.23 -0.06
N PHE A 240 -13.02 -6.15 1.26
CA PHE A 240 -14.08 -5.47 1.97
C PHE A 240 -13.50 -4.48 2.97
N PHE A 241 -13.71 -3.19 2.70
CA PHE A 241 -13.35 -2.09 3.57
C PHE A 241 -14.59 -1.64 4.34
N SER A 242 -14.54 -1.63 5.64
CA SER A 242 -15.67 -1.23 6.48
C SER A 242 -15.27 -0.12 7.44
N TYR A 243 -16.10 0.90 7.49
CA TYR A 243 -15.96 2.04 8.37
C TYR A 243 -17.21 2.17 9.24
N HIS A 244 -17.03 2.14 10.55
CA HIS A 244 -18.09 2.34 11.53
C HIS A 244 -18.30 3.83 11.83
N THR A 245 -17.61 4.66 11.13
CA THR A 245 -17.67 6.13 11.17
C THR A 245 -18.26 6.68 9.88
N GLU A 246 -18.71 7.93 9.92
CA GLU A 246 -19.25 8.61 8.75
C GLU A 246 -18.20 8.92 7.67
N SER A 247 -16.92 8.72 7.97
CA SER A 247 -15.81 8.99 7.06
C SER A 247 -14.71 7.96 7.22
N PRO A 248 -14.05 7.52 6.15
CA PRO A 248 -12.80 6.76 6.21
C PRO A 248 -11.65 7.52 6.87
N TRP A 249 -11.67 8.86 6.79
CA TRP A 249 -10.65 9.71 7.41
C TRP A 249 -10.74 9.70 8.95
N GLY A 250 -9.59 9.71 9.61
CA GLY A 250 -9.51 9.77 11.06
C GLY A 250 -9.81 8.44 11.75
N CYS A 251 -9.82 7.33 11.04
CA CYS A 251 -10.01 6.00 11.65
C CYS A 251 -8.83 5.57 12.52
N GLU A 252 -7.66 6.16 12.34
CA GLU A 252 -6.45 5.98 13.14
C GLU A 252 -6.51 6.70 14.50
N GLU A 253 -7.38 7.69 14.65
CA GLU A 253 -7.60 8.41 15.89
C GLU A 253 -8.78 7.79 16.65
N TYR A 254 -8.55 7.02 17.69
CA TYR A 254 -9.60 6.32 18.42
C TYR A 254 -9.30 6.23 19.92
N THR A 255 -10.36 6.11 20.70
CA THR A 255 -10.29 5.64 22.09
C THR A 255 -10.55 4.13 22.14
N GLU A 256 -10.17 3.48 23.23
CA GLU A 256 -10.34 2.02 23.40
C GLU A 256 -11.77 1.56 23.09
N ASN A 257 -12.78 2.32 23.52
CA ASN A 257 -14.20 2.00 23.30
C ASN A 257 -14.66 2.21 21.82
N GLN A 258 -13.88 2.89 20.99
CA GLN A 258 -14.19 3.16 19.60
C GLN A 258 -13.49 2.21 18.64
N TRP A 259 -12.56 1.40 19.15
CA TRP A 259 -11.77 0.48 18.32
C TRP A 259 -12.56 -0.81 17.98
N PRO A 260 -12.50 -1.28 16.72
CA PRO A 260 -11.96 -0.62 15.54
C PRO A 260 -12.98 0.33 14.89
N LYS A 261 -12.54 1.52 14.49
CA LYS A 261 -13.36 2.43 13.68
C LYS A 261 -13.52 1.98 12.24
N GLY A 262 -12.56 1.23 11.73
CA GLY A 262 -12.60 0.62 10.41
C GLY A 262 -11.73 -0.61 10.34
N TYR A 263 -11.98 -1.46 9.34
CA TYR A 263 -11.19 -2.65 9.07
C TYR A 263 -11.20 -2.99 7.58
N LEU A 264 -10.15 -3.67 7.15
CA LEU A 264 -10.06 -4.30 5.85
C LEU A 264 -10.13 -5.82 6.03
N TYR A 265 -11.07 -6.47 5.36
CA TYR A 265 -11.16 -7.90 5.29
C TYR A 265 -10.81 -8.41 3.90
N MET A 266 -9.90 -9.38 3.84
CA MET A 266 -9.47 -10.03 2.61
C MET A 266 -9.53 -11.54 2.80
N HIS A 267 -10.16 -12.26 1.88
CA HIS A 267 -10.07 -13.71 1.81
C HIS A 267 -8.70 -14.13 1.24
N GLY A 268 -8.05 -15.11 1.87
CA GLY A 268 -6.91 -15.78 1.27
C GLY A 268 -7.34 -16.46 -0.04
N CYS A 269 -6.46 -16.43 -1.06
CA CYS A 269 -6.74 -17.14 -2.30
C CYS A 269 -6.53 -18.64 -2.09
N GLN A 270 -7.57 -19.42 -2.33
CA GLN A 270 -7.46 -20.88 -2.31
C GLN A 270 -6.66 -21.36 -3.53
N THR A 271 -5.89 -22.43 -3.35
CA THR A 271 -5.23 -23.11 -4.47
C THR A 271 -6.30 -23.66 -5.41
N PRO A 272 -6.14 -23.53 -6.75
CA PRO A 272 -7.08 -24.15 -7.68
C PRO A 272 -7.21 -25.65 -7.39
N GLY A 273 -8.42 -26.11 -7.03
CA GLY A 273 -8.71 -27.50 -6.66
C GLY A 273 -9.07 -27.73 -5.19
N GLN A 274 -8.83 -26.80 -4.29
CA GLN A 274 -9.41 -26.78 -2.94
C GLN A 274 -10.69 -25.93 -2.96
N ARG A 275 -11.81 -26.55 -3.34
CA ARG A 275 -13.16 -26.02 -3.16
C ARG A 275 -13.83 -26.72 -2.02
#